data_f41d57e126b82c6829070d97384d271a
#
_entry.id   f41d57e126b82c6829070d97384d271a
#
_cell.length_a   1.000
_cell.length_b   1.000
_cell.length_c   1.000
_cell.angle_alpha   90.00
_cell.angle_beta   90.00
_cell.angle_gamma   90.00
#
_symmetry.space_group_name_H-M   'P 1'
#
loop_
_entity.id
_entity.type
_entity.pdbx_description
1 polymer ?
#
loop_
_entity_poly.entity_id
_entity_poly.type
_entity_poly.pdbx_seq_one_letter_code
_entity_poly.pdbx_strand_id
1 'polypeptide(L)'
;MKFINFKKLLKEIGHFNFLTISVLLFLTLTAFFAGQNSLPPIDRDEARFAQASRQMLQNSDYINIKFQDEIRAKKPVGIYWIQALSANFLGEISISSYRFPSIISSITSILFVGLLARLIFPIYQSLIIILFFASSITFIGETHLAKTDATLLALICVQQYYLLNLILKKGSLLQNKYLYPSIIWLVFAFGILVKGPLSIAILFLTIIAFCLLKKDFSLIKSLNPLLGIIICLVVILPWVLAINDSTQGLFLEKAFNDDFVNKLKSGQEGHGAWPGAHFLMLPITLWPIAIFIPGSVLFALNNKTNIVVQFLVCWIVPFWILIEIVPTKLFHYSLPVLPAIAILSIGSLFHFKSNINNINNNFFRKIIIYVSIFFGLGGVILGGAILYFSSKFNFNYDLSITIGAITVFIITIIIFFLSIILIIKSEIYIKQNNKFIYNIPFLIVFLATIFNIINFQFILPKLDYLYPSKLILNKIKDIKPDAIAITGYHEPSLVFLLNGEVLLSSPQEVAIFMAEGKNNIGLVEDDALKEFLDISKELNSSIRTDEVIKGYNIAKGKHVKIHIFKNQTFDLR
;
A
#
# COMPACT_ATOMS: atom_id res chain seq x y z
N MET A 1 3.89 -4.16 -30.42
CA MET A 1 2.49 -3.98 -29.99
C MET A 1 1.61 -4.11 -31.22
N LYS A 2 0.81 -5.19 -31.37
CA LYS A 2 -0.30 -5.15 -32.34
C LYS A 2 -1.33 -4.21 -31.73
N PHE A 3 -1.56 -3.06 -32.35
CA PHE A 3 -2.64 -2.16 -31.99
C PHE A 3 -3.92 -3.00 -31.82
N ILE A 4 -4.54 -2.87 -30.63
CA ILE A 4 -5.80 -3.56 -30.34
C ILE A 4 -6.81 -3.00 -31.36
N ASN A 5 -7.26 -3.83 -32.29
CA ASN A 5 -8.26 -3.41 -33.24
C ASN A 5 -9.58 -3.19 -32.47
N PHE A 6 -9.95 -1.93 -32.28
CA PHE A 6 -11.10 -1.52 -31.47
C PHE A 6 -12.41 -2.19 -31.93
N LYS A 7 -12.61 -2.36 -33.25
CA LYS A 7 -13.77 -3.09 -33.80
C LYS A 7 -13.76 -4.58 -33.36
N LYS A 8 -12.59 -5.21 -33.31
CA LYS A 8 -12.46 -6.59 -32.83
C LYS A 8 -12.72 -6.66 -31.32
N LEU A 9 -12.24 -5.68 -30.55
CA LEU A 9 -12.49 -5.55 -29.11
C LEU A 9 -13.99 -5.44 -28.80
N LEU A 10 -14.70 -4.54 -29.50
CA LEU A 10 -16.15 -4.36 -29.37
C LEU A 10 -16.94 -5.62 -29.73
N LYS A 11 -16.49 -6.36 -30.73
CA LYS A 11 -17.12 -7.63 -31.15
C LYS A 11 -16.91 -8.74 -30.11
N GLU A 12 -15.74 -8.79 -29.47
CA GLU A 12 -15.44 -9.79 -28.42
C GLU A 12 -16.17 -9.51 -27.10
N ILE A 13 -16.38 -8.23 -26.74
CA ILE A 13 -16.95 -7.81 -25.45
C ILE A 13 -18.47 -7.55 -25.56
N GLY A 14 -18.95 -7.13 -26.73
CA GLY A 14 -20.30 -6.61 -26.94
C GLY A 14 -20.46 -5.16 -26.45
N HIS A 15 -21.32 -4.37 -27.10
CA HIS A 15 -21.46 -2.93 -26.79
C HIS A 15 -21.88 -2.64 -25.35
N PHE A 16 -22.82 -3.41 -24.79
CA PHE A 16 -23.29 -3.21 -23.41
C PHE A 16 -22.19 -3.48 -22.39
N ASN A 17 -21.44 -4.56 -22.58
CA ASN A 17 -20.36 -4.91 -21.67
C ASN A 17 -19.17 -3.93 -21.78
N PHE A 18 -18.91 -3.39 -22.95
CA PHE A 18 -17.88 -2.39 -23.16
C PHE A 18 -18.19 -1.11 -22.37
N LEU A 19 -19.42 -0.60 -22.44
CA LEU A 19 -19.83 0.58 -21.68
C LEU A 19 -19.72 0.32 -20.17
N THR A 20 -20.25 -0.81 -19.70
CA THR A 20 -20.18 -1.21 -18.29
C THR A 20 -18.74 -1.28 -17.78
N ILE A 21 -17.84 -1.92 -18.53
CA ILE A 21 -16.43 -2.03 -18.18
C ILE A 21 -15.77 -0.64 -18.18
N SER A 22 -16.06 0.21 -19.16
CA SER A 22 -15.49 1.55 -19.22
C SER A 22 -15.94 2.42 -18.04
N VAL A 23 -17.21 2.36 -17.66
CA VAL A 23 -17.74 3.05 -16.48
C VAL A 23 -17.09 2.53 -15.20
N LEU A 24 -16.94 1.21 -15.05
CA LEU A 24 -16.29 0.63 -13.87
C LEU A 24 -14.81 0.97 -13.80
N LEU A 25 -14.09 0.98 -14.91
CA LEU A 25 -12.70 1.44 -14.95
C LEU A 25 -12.59 2.90 -14.53
N PHE A 26 -13.47 3.74 -15.05
CA PHE A 26 -13.52 5.15 -14.66
C PHE A 26 -13.80 5.32 -13.17
N LEU A 27 -14.79 4.63 -12.62
CA LEU A 27 -15.12 4.65 -11.18
C LEU A 27 -13.98 4.13 -10.32
N THR A 28 -13.30 3.05 -10.75
CA THR A 28 -12.15 2.50 -10.03
C THR A 28 -10.98 3.49 -10.01
N LEU A 29 -10.70 4.15 -11.14
CA LEU A 29 -9.70 5.21 -11.19
C LEU A 29 -10.10 6.40 -10.31
N THR A 30 -11.38 6.78 -10.30
CA THR A 30 -11.91 7.82 -9.40
C THR A 30 -11.69 7.44 -7.93
N ALA A 31 -11.84 6.15 -7.57
CA ALA A 31 -11.57 5.69 -6.21
C ALA A 31 -10.10 5.89 -5.79
N PHE A 32 -9.14 5.88 -6.72
CA PHE A 32 -7.73 6.15 -6.40
C PHE A 32 -7.47 7.61 -6.00
N PHE A 33 -8.33 8.52 -6.43
CA PHE A 33 -8.25 9.94 -6.07
C PHE A 33 -9.14 10.32 -4.90
N ALA A 34 -10.07 9.44 -4.50
CA ALA A 34 -11.01 9.70 -3.41
C ALA A 34 -10.24 9.92 -2.10
N GLY A 35 -10.43 11.06 -1.44
CA GLY A 35 -9.84 11.33 -0.13
C GLY A 35 -8.36 11.71 -0.12
N GLN A 36 -7.67 11.77 -1.25
CA GLN A 36 -6.23 12.05 -1.31
C GLN A 36 -5.81 13.36 -0.60
N ASN A 37 -6.64 14.40 -0.71
CA ASN A 37 -6.41 15.68 -0.04
C ASN A 37 -7.03 15.75 1.36
N SER A 38 -8.15 15.07 1.59
CA SER A 38 -8.91 15.18 2.84
C SER A 38 -8.42 14.22 3.93
N LEU A 39 -7.84 13.08 3.54
CA LEU A 39 -7.23 12.15 4.48
C LEU A 39 -5.91 12.74 5.02
N PRO A 40 -5.80 13.02 6.33
CA PRO A 40 -4.57 13.54 6.91
C PRO A 40 -3.37 12.62 6.69
N PRO A 41 -2.12 13.13 6.78
CA PRO A 41 -0.95 12.27 6.74
C PRO A 41 -0.97 11.26 7.89
N ILE A 42 -0.73 10.00 7.56
CA ILE A 42 -0.76 8.89 8.51
C ILE A 42 0.62 8.71 9.14
N ASP A 43 0.65 8.60 10.48
CA ASP A 43 1.87 8.22 11.20
C ASP A 43 2.18 6.73 10.95
N ARG A 44 3.36 6.30 10.96
CA ARG A 44 4.67 6.98 11.12
C ARG A 44 5.38 7.06 9.78
N ASP A 45 5.25 6.00 8.94
CA ASP A 45 6.02 5.86 7.71
C ASP A 45 5.64 6.93 6.68
N GLU A 46 4.34 7.10 6.38
CA GLU A 46 3.91 8.04 5.34
C GLU A 46 4.42 9.46 5.61
N ALA A 47 4.16 9.97 6.80
CA ALA A 47 4.55 11.32 7.17
C ALA A 47 6.08 11.52 7.17
N ARG A 48 6.84 10.48 7.57
CA ARG A 48 8.32 10.53 7.51
C ARG A 48 8.84 10.54 6.08
N PHE A 49 8.24 9.75 5.17
CA PHE A 49 8.63 9.77 3.76
C PHE A 49 8.33 11.12 3.13
N ALA A 50 7.12 11.64 3.33
CA ALA A 50 6.71 12.92 2.78
C ALA A 50 7.57 14.09 3.30
N GLN A 51 7.85 14.14 4.61
CA GLN A 51 8.68 15.19 5.20
C GLN A 51 10.13 15.11 4.71
N ALA A 52 10.73 13.92 4.65
CA ALA A 52 12.09 13.77 4.16
C ALA A 52 12.21 14.17 2.67
N SER A 53 11.19 13.83 1.85
CA SER A 53 11.13 14.25 0.44
C SER A 53 10.95 15.76 0.29
N ARG A 54 10.18 16.40 1.20
CA ARG A 54 10.03 17.85 1.26
C ARG A 54 11.36 18.53 1.58
N GLN A 55 12.05 18.08 2.62
CA GLN A 55 13.36 18.62 3.01
C GLN A 55 14.40 18.46 1.90
N MET A 56 14.40 17.31 1.21
CA MET A 56 15.25 17.07 0.04
C MET A 56 15.03 18.13 -1.05
N LEU A 57 13.76 18.48 -1.32
CA LEU A 57 13.40 19.49 -2.31
C LEU A 57 13.79 20.90 -1.83
N GLN A 58 13.43 21.29 -0.61
CA GLN A 58 13.68 22.60 -0.03
C GLN A 58 15.18 22.93 0.10
N ASN A 59 15.98 21.93 0.49
CA ASN A 59 17.43 22.08 0.66
C ASN A 59 18.21 21.82 -0.63
N SER A 60 17.54 21.38 -1.72
CA SER A 60 18.18 20.94 -2.96
C SER A 60 19.24 19.83 -2.74
N ASP A 61 19.11 19.06 -1.66
CA ASP A 61 19.99 17.95 -1.30
C ASP A 61 19.35 16.61 -1.70
N TYR A 62 19.65 16.15 -2.91
CA TYR A 62 19.09 14.90 -3.45
C TYR A 62 19.93 13.66 -3.12
N ILE A 63 20.95 13.79 -2.28
CA ILE A 63 21.82 12.69 -1.84
C ILE A 63 21.43 12.23 -0.44
N ASN A 64 21.39 13.17 0.52
CA ASN A 64 21.14 12.88 1.92
C ASN A 64 19.64 12.76 2.19
N ILE A 65 19.28 11.72 2.93
CA ILE A 65 17.90 11.50 3.37
C ILE A 65 17.84 11.89 4.85
N LYS A 66 17.14 12.98 5.14
CA LYS A 66 17.01 13.51 6.51
C LYS A 66 15.55 13.62 6.93
N PHE A 67 15.28 13.45 8.22
CA PHE A 67 14.03 13.82 8.86
C PHE A 67 14.36 14.80 9.98
N GLN A 68 14.01 16.05 9.80
CA GLN A 68 14.59 17.20 10.52
C GLN A 68 16.12 17.16 10.40
N ASP A 69 16.87 17.13 11.50
CA ASP A 69 18.34 17.13 11.48
C ASP A 69 18.96 15.72 11.45
N GLU A 70 18.13 14.68 11.63
CA GLU A 70 18.62 13.32 11.72
C GLU A 70 18.71 12.61 10.35
N ILE A 71 19.79 11.82 10.15
CA ILE A 71 19.94 10.96 8.98
C ILE A 71 18.93 9.82 9.08
N ARG A 72 18.06 9.69 8.05
CA ARG A 72 17.07 8.63 7.95
C ARG A 72 17.58 7.45 7.10
N ALA A 73 18.30 6.53 7.71
CA ALA A 73 18.89 5.37 7.03
C ALA A 73 17.94 4.13 6.98
N LYS A 74 16.64 4.33 6.68
CA LYS A 74 15.65 3.24 6.66
C LYS A 74 15.36 2.67 5.28
N LYS A 75 15.41 3.50 4.23
CA LYS A 75 15.16 3.10 2.84
C LYS A 75 16.09 3.87 1.90
N PRO A 76 16.44 3.27 0.73
CA PRO A 76 17.20 3.95 -0.30
C PRO A 76 16.43 5.12 -0.92
N VAL A 77 17.12 5.93 -1.73
CA VAL A 77 16.67 7.25 -2.18
C VAL A 77 15.52 7.27 -3.19
N GLY A 78 15.27 6.19 -3.90
CA GLY A 78 14.39 6.19 -5.08
C GLY A 78 12.99 6.73 -4.84
N ILE A 79 12.37 6.39 -3.70
CA ILE A 79 11.03 6.89 -3.36
C ILE A 79 11.06 8.40 -3.07
N TYR A 80 12.10 8.89 -2.40
CA TYR A 80 12.23 10.30 -2.06
C TYR A 80 12.40 11.17 -3.30
N TRP A 81 13.19 10.72 -4.29
CA TRP A 81 13.31 11.41 -5.59
C TRP A 81 11.98 11.54 -6.31
N ILE A 82 11.20 10.43 -6.37
CA ILE A 82 9.91 10.43 -7.07
C ILE A 82 8.91 11.33 -6.36
N GLN A 83 8.89 11.32 -5.03
CA GLN A 83 8.02 12.17 -4.22
C GLN A 83 8.43 13.65 -4.28
N ALA A 84 9.72 13.96 -4.20
CA ALA A 84 10.24 15.33 -4.35
C ALA A 84 9.91 15.89 -5.75
N LEU A 85 10.12 15.10 -6.81
CA LEU A 85 9.73 15.47 -8.17
C LEU A 85 8.22 15.76 -8.27
N SER A 86 7.37 14.91 -7.70
CA SER A 86 5.94 15.12 -7.67
C SER A 86 5.55 16.39 -6.92
N ALA A 87 6.13 16.63 -5.75
CA ALA A 87 5.87 17.81 -4.93
C ALA A 87 6.35 19.11 -5.61
N ASN A 88 7.44 19.06 -6.35
CA ASN A 88 7.92 20.19 -7.15
C ASN A 88 6.89 20.66 -8.20
N PHE A 89 6.13 19.73 -8.80
CA PHE A 89 5.10 20.05 -9.79
C PHE A 89 3.73 20.36 -9.21
N LEU A 90 3.35 19.69 -8.10
CA LEU A 90 2.00 19.73 -7.55
C LEU A 90 1.88 20.59 -6.28
N GLY A 91 3.02 21.09 -5.75
CA GLY A 91 3.12 21.88 -4.53
C GLY A 91 3.54 21.05 -3.31
N GLU A 92 4.34 21.67 -2.44
CA GLU A 92 5.04 21.01 -1.34
C GLU A 92 4.19 20.84 -0.06
N ILE A 93 3.12 21.62 0.08
CA ILE A 93 2.35 21.69 1.34
C ILE A 93 1.43 20.48 1.50
N SER A 94 0.81 20.04 0.39
CA SER A 94 -0.21 19.00 0.43
C SER A 94 0.39 17.60 0.47
N ILE A 95 -0.13 16.74 1.35
CA ILE A 95 0.23 15.32 1.39
C ILE A 95 -0.11 14.60 0.07
N SER A 96 -1.14 15.06 -0.65
CA SER A 96 -1.53 14.46 -1.94
C SER A 96 -0.44 14.53 -2.99
N SER A 97 0.43 15.56 -2.95
CA SER A 97 1.57 15.68 -3.85
C SER A 97 2.57 14.53 -3.65
N TYR A 98 2.74 14.06 -2.43
CA TYR A 98 3.60 12.92 -2.08
C TYR A 98 2.92 11.56 -2.28
N ARG A 99 1.57 11.51 -2.31
CA ARG A 99 0.76 10.33 -2.64
C ARG A 99 0.62 10.10 -4.14
N PHE A 100 0.74 11.14 -4.95
CA PHE A 100 0.54 11.07 -6.39
C PHE A 100 1.42 10.02 -7.09
N PRO A 101 2.71 9.81 -6.74
CA PRO A 101 3.51 8.69 -7.24
C PRO A 101 2.88 7.32 -6.98
N SER A 102 2.21 7.11 -5.84
CA SER A 102 1.50 5.86 -5.52
C SER A 102 0.31 5.64 -6.45
N ILE A 103 -0.42 6.70 -6.83
CA ILE A 103 -1.52 6.62 -7.80
C ILE A 103 -1.00 6.18 -9.18
N ILE A 104 0.03 6.85 -9.69
CA ILE A 104 0.64 6.51 -10.99
C ILE A 104 1.18 5.08 -10.98
N SER A 105 1.81 4.67 -9.89
CA SER A 105 2.32 3.32 -9.70
C SER A 105 1.18 2.29 -9.67
N SER A 106 0.05 2.61 -9.05
CA SER A 106 -1.13 1.74 -9.02
C SER A 106 -1.76 1.59 -10.41
N ILE A 107 -1.87 2.68 -11.18
CA ILE A 107 -2.32 2.63 -12.58
C ILE A 107 -1.38 1.74 -13.41
N THR A 108 -0.08 1.88 -13.23
CA THR A 108 0.93 1.02 -13.88
C THR A 108 0.75 -0.45 -13.48
N SER A 109 0.52 -0.71 -12.20
CA SER A 109 0.31 -2.08 -11.69
C SER A 109 -0.90 -2.75 -12.34
N ILE A 110 -2.07 -2.10 -12.38
CA ILE A 110 -3.28 -2.66 -12.99
C ILE A 110 -3.12 -2.89 -14.49
N LEU A 111 -2.39 -2.01 -15.19
CA LEU A 111 -2.08 -2.19 -16.61
C LEU A 111 -1.27 -3.47 -16.84
N PHE A 112 -0.19 -3.68 -16.08
CA PHE A 112 0.67 -4.84 -16.25
C PHE A 112 0.03 -6.13 -15.71
N VAL A 113 -0.80 -6.08 -14.68
CA VAL A 113 -1.66 -7.20 -14.25
C VAL A 113 -2.59 -7.61 -15.38
N GLY A 114 -3.20 -6.66 -16.08
CA GLY A 114 -4.03 -6.93 -17.25
C GLY A 114 -3.25 -7.56 -18.39
N LEU A 115 -2.05 -7.07 -18.68
CA LEU A 115 -1.18 -7.64 -19.69
C LEU A 115 -0.73 -9.08 -19.34
N LEU A 116 -0.43 -9.35 -18.07
CA LEU A 116 -0.13 -10.69 -17.57
C LEU A 116 -1.34 -11.62 -17.71
N ALA A 117 -2.53 -11.17 -17.29
CA ALA A 117 -3.76 -11.94 -17.41
C ALA A 117 -4.08 -12.28 -18.87
N ARG A 118 -3.79 -11.38 -19.82
CA ARG A 118 -3.97 -11.59 -21.27
C ARG A 118 -3.11 -12.70 -21.86
N LEU A 119 -2.08 -13.13 -21.18
CA LEU A 119 -1.25 -14.25 -21.63
C LEU A 119 -1.95 -15.61 -21.45
N ILE A 120 -2.98 -15.67 -20.60
CA ILE A 120 -3.71 -16.90 -20.27
C ILE A 120 -5.22 -16.79 -20.56
N PHE A 121 -5.81 -15.60 -20.38
CA PHE A 121 -7.25 -15.39 -20.46
C PHE A 121 -7.65 -14.50 -21.66
N PRO A 122 -8.87 -14.66 -22.19
CA PRO A 122 -9.48 -13.71 -23.14
C PRO A 122 -9.54 -12.31 -22.55
N ILE A 123 -9.68 -11.28 -23.40
CA ILE A 123 -9.67 -9.87 -22.96
C ILE A 123 -10.77 -9.57 -21.95
N TYR A 124 -11.97 -10.10 -22.14
CA TYR A 124 -13.10 -9.92 -21.24
C TYR A 124 -12.78 -10.40 -19.79
N GLN A 125 -12.22 -11.60 -19.67
CA GLN A 125 -11.83 -12.16 -18.38
C GLN A 125 -10.69 -11.37 -17.76
N SER A 126 -9.72 -10.93 -18.56
CA SER A 126 -8.60 -10.11 -18.10
C SER A 126 -9.06 -8.76 -17.56
N LEU A 127 -10.07 -8.13 -18.17
CA LEU A 127 -10.66 -6.89 -17.67
C LEU A 127 -11.38 -7.09 -16.34
N ILE A 128 -12.08 -8.19 -16.14
CA ILE A 128 -12.68 -8.53 -14.84
C ILE A 128 -11.58 -8.74 -13.79
N ILE A 129 -10.49 -9.42 -14.12
CA ILE A 129 -9.34 -9.59 -13.21
C ILE A 129 -8.77 -8.24 -12.78
N ILE A 130 -8.56 -7.31 -13.72
CA ILE A 130 -8.08 -5.95 -13.44
C ILE A 130 -9.02 -5.23 -12.47
N LEU A 131 -10.32 -5.25 -12.74
CA LEU A 131 -11.32 -4.55 -11.94
C LEU A 131 -11.37 -5.08 -10.50
N PHE A 132 -11.36 -6.39 -10.32
CA PHE A 132 -11.30 -7.00 -8.98
C PHE A 132 -10.00 -6.65 -8.25
N PHE A 133 -8.85 -6.74 -8.94
CA PHE A 133 -7.56 -6.41 -8.33
C PHE A 133 -7.51 -4.94 -7.90
N ALA A 134 -7.94 -4.03 -8.78
CA ALA A 134 -7.95 -2.59 -8.52
C ALA A 134 -8.91 -2.19 -7.38
N SER A 135 -9.96 -2.97 -7.12
CA SER A 135 -10.88 -2.73 -6.00
C SER A 135 -10.46 -3.42 -4.68
N SER A 136 -9.37 -4.20 -4.67
CA SER A 136 -8.93 -4.93 -3.47
C SER A 136 -8.39 -4.00 -2.39
N ILE A 137 -8.74 -4.28 -1.13
CA ILE A 137 -8.53 -3.35 -0.01
C ILE A 137 -7.06 -3.00 0.24
N THR A 138 -6.15 -3.98 0.22
CA THR A 138 -4.73 -3.71 0.43
C THR A 138 -4.15 -2.88 -0.71
N PHE A 139 -4.52 -3.18 -1.96
CA PHE A 139 -4.01 -2.44 -3.11
C PHE A 139 -4.46 -0.98 -3.08
N ILE A 140 -5.76 -0.74 -2.85
CA ILE A 140 -6.28 0.62 -2.79
C ILE A 140 -5.77 1.38 -1.56
N GLY A 141 -5.59 0.70 -0.43
CA GLY A 141 -4.97 1.27 0.77
C GLY A 141 -3.57 1.79 0.49
N GLU A 142 -2.73 1.01 -0.19
CA GLU A 142 -1.37 1.44 -0.55
C GLU A 142 -1.34 2.52 -1.65
N THR A 143 -2.40 2.62 -2.46
CA THR A 143 -2.59 3.74 -3.41
C THR A 143 -2.78 5.08 -2.70
N HIS A 144 -3.32 5.07 -1.46
CA HIS A 144 -3.59 6.26 -0.65
C HIS A 144 -2.46 6.64 0.31
N LEU A 145 -1.31 5.99 0.21
CA LEU A 145 -0.19 6.23 1.12
C LEU A 145 1.07 6.66 0.35
N ALA A 146 1.73 7.71 0.84
CA ALA A 146 3.01 8.18 0.31
C ALA A 146 4.17 7.30 0.80
N LYS A 147 4.17 6.01 0.38
CA LYS A 147 5.17 5.00 0.77
C LYS A 147 5.80 4.30 -0.43
N THR A 148 6.70 3.36 -0.14
CA THR A 148 7.43 2.59 -1.15
C THR A 148 6.61 1.51 -1.83
N ASP A 149 5.50 1.05 -1.21
CA ASP A 149 4.85 -0.22 -1.53
C ASP A 149 4.16 -0.23 -2.89
N ALA A 150 3.37 0.79 -3.20
CA ALA A 150 2.70 0.92 -4.50
C ALA A 150 3.72 1.03 -5.64
N THR A 151 4.81 1.80 -5.42
CA THR A 151 5.87 1.98 -6.43
C THR A 151 6.63 0.68 -6.68
N LEU A 152 7.00 -0.03 -5.61
CA LEU A 152 7.64 -1.33 -5.75
C LEU A 152 6.74 -2.33 -6.48
N LEU A 153 5.44 -2.36 -6.16
CA LEU A 153 4.48 -3.24 -6.84
C LEU A 153 4.42 -2.99 -8.34
N ALA A 154 4.40 -1.73 -8.76
CA ALA A 154 4.43 -1.37 -10.18
C ALA A 154 5.68 -1.91 -10.86
N LEU A 155 6.85 -1.70 -10.26
CA LEU A 155 8.12 -2.22 -10.77
C LEU A 155 8.11 -3.75 -10.86
N ILE A 156 7.58 -4.44 -9.85
CA ILE A 156 7.43 -5.89 -9.85
C ILE A 156 6.50 -6.35 -10.99
N CYS A 157 5.34 -5.74 -11.16
CA CYS A 157 4.41 -6.11 -12.22
C CYS A 157 5.02 -5.94 -13.62
N VAL A 158 5.74 -4.84 -13.85
CA VAL A 158 6.51 -4.61 -15.09
C VAL A 158 7.55 -5.72 -15.28
N GLN A 159 8.36 -5.97 -14.25
CA GLN A 159 9.44 -6.97 -14.28
C GLN A 159 8.91 -8.38 -14.57
N GLN A 160 7.88 -8.82 -13.87
CA GLN A 160 7.29 -10.15 -14.04
C GLN A 160 6.64 -10.31 -15.43
N TYR A 161 6.04 -9.25 -15.98
CA TYR A 161 5.51 -9.27 -17.34
C TYR A 161 6.61 -9.50 -18.37
N TYR A 162 7.70 -8.76 -18.31
CA TYR A 162 8.81 -8.93 -19.27
C TYR A 162 9.53 -10.25 -19.06
N LEU A 163 9.69 -10.71 -17.81
CA LEU A 163 10.28 -12.02 -17.51
C LEU A 163 9.44 -13.17 -18.10
N LEU A 164 8.11 -13.13 -17.93
CA LEU A 164 7.24 -14.14 -18.51
C LEU A 164 7.24 -14.10 -20.05
N ASN A 165 7.26 -12.91 -20.65
CA ASN A 165 7.38 -12.80 -22.11
C ASN A 165 8.73 -13.34 -22.63
N LEU A 166 9.81 -13.13 -21.88
CA LEU A 166 11.13 -13.73 -22.21
C LEU A 166 11.05 -15.26 -22.19
N ILE A 167 10.40 -15.85 -21.18
CA ILE A 167 10.17 -17.30 -21.07
C ILE A 167 9.31 -17.81 -22.23
N LEU A 168 8.25 -17.10 -22.59
CA LEU A 168 7.33 -17.50 -23.66
C LEU A 168 7.91 -17.28 -25.06
N LYS A 169 9.06 -16.59 -25.20
CA LYS A 169 9.67 -16.19 -26.48
C LYS A 169 8.66 -15.56 -27.45
N LYS A 170 7.70 -14.77 -26.91
CA LYS A 170 6.64 -14.13 -27.70
C LYS A 170 7.07 -12.78 -28.24
N GLY A 171 7.11 -12.65 -29.57
CA GLY A 171 7.22 -11.37 -30.27
C GLY A 171 8.47 -11.23 -31.17
N SER A 172 8.28 -11.27 -32.48
CA SER A 172 9.38 -11.25 -33.47
C SER A 172 10.15 -9.93 -33.57
N LEU A 173 9.53 -8.78 -33.24
CA LEU A 173 10.16 -7.45 -33.30
C LEU A 173 10.82 -7.02 -31.99
N LEU A 174 10.43 -7.63 -30.88
CA LEU A 174 10.94 -7.33 -29.54
C LEU A 174 11.84 -8.47 -28.99
N GLN A 175 12.13 -9.47 -29.80
CA GLN A 175 13.10 -10.53 -29.51
C GLN A 175 14.55 -10.04 -29.59
N ASN A 176 14.77 -8.73 -29.50
CA ASN A 176 16.12 -8.24 -29.34
C ASN A 176 16.70 -8.86 -28.06
N LYS A 177 17.77 -9.61 -28.22
CA LYS A 177 18.55 -10.30 -27.18
C LYS A 177 18.84 -9.43 -25.96
N TYR A 178 18.77 -8.13 -26.11
CA TYR A 178 19.11 -7.14 -25.08
C TYR A 178 17.90 -6.39 -24.53
N LEU A 179 16.81 -6.17 -25.28
CA LEU A 179 15.72 -5.28 -24.88
C LEU A 179 14.98 -5.76 -23.62
N TYR A 180 14.50 -7.01 -23.62
CA TYR A 180 13.78 -7.54 -22.46
C TYR A 180 14.68 -7.67 -21.22
N PRO A 181 15.89 -8.25 -21.34
CA PRO A 181 16.84 -8.23 -20.24
C PRO A 181 17.14 -6.82 -19.72
N SER A 182 17.37 -5.83 -20.59
CA SER A 182 17.62 -4.45 -20.16
C SER A 182 16.47 -3.87 -19.36
N ILE A 183 15.22 -4.06 -19.80
CA ILE A 183 14.04 -3.59 -19.06
C ILE A 183 13.95 -4.29 -17.70
N ILE A 184 14.12 -5.62 -17.65
CA ILE A 184 14.07 -6.39 -16.41
C ILE A 184 15.12 -5.88 -15.42
N TRP A 185 16.36 -5.69 -15.85
CA TRP A 185 17.45 -5.24 -14.98
C TRP A 185 17.34 -3.77 -14.59
N LEU A 186 16.85 -2.91 -15.50
CA LEU A 186 16.62 -1.49 -15.18
C LEU A 186 15.55 -1.33 -14.10
N VAL A 187 14.41 -2.02 -14.27
CA VAL A 187 13.31 -2.02 -13.30
C VAL A 187 13.76 -2.65 -11.97
N PHE A 188 14.58 -3.68 -12.03
CA PHE A 188 15.20 -4.29 -10.86
C PHE A 188 16.10 -3.31 -10.09
N ALA A 189 16.98 -2.60 -10.78
CA ALA A 189 17.86 -1.61 -10.17
C ALA A 189 17.07 -0.47 -9.51
N PHE A 190 16.04 0.05 -10.18
CA PHE A 190 15.13 1.02 -9.57
C PHE A 190 14.38 0.42 -8.36
N GLY A 191 13.97 -0.83 -8.42
CA GLY A 191 13.35 -1.52 -7.29
C GLY A 191 14.27 -1.60 -6.06
N ILE A 192 15.58 -1.78 -6.27
CA ILE A 192 16.59 -1.71 -5.20
C ILE A 192 16.66 -0.29 -4.63
N LEU A 193 16.66 0.75 -5.47
CA LEU A 193 16.66 2.14 -5.00
C LEU A 193 15.37 2.54 -4.27
N VAL A 194 14.23 1.87 -4.54
CA VAL A 194 12.95 2.14 -3.86
C VAL A 194 12.83 1.40 -2.53
N LYS A 195 13.16 0.10 -2.48
CA LYS A 195 12.90 -0.72 -1.27
C LYS A 195 14.01 -1.75 -0.94
N GLY A 196 15.17 -1.66 -1.58
CA GLY A 196 16.33 -2.49 -1.27
C GLY A 196 16.13 -4.00 -1.48
N PRO A 197 16.44 -4.84 -0.48
CA PRO A 197 16.54 -6.30 -0.63
C PRO A 197 15.26 -7.01 -1.09
N LEU A 198 14.09 -6.42 -0.88
CA LEU A 198 12.82 -7.04 -1.24
C LEU A 198 12.66 -7.21 -2.76
N SER A 199 13.14 -6.23 -3.55
CA SER A 199 13.19 -6.34 -5.01
C SER A 199 14.06 -7.50 -5.47
N ILE A 200 15.19 -7.71 -4.78
CA ILE A 200 16.12 -8.82 -5.03
C ILE A 200 15.42 -10.15 -4.78
N ALA A 201 14.78 -10.30 -3.62
CA ALA A 201 14.11 -11.54 -3.24
C ALA A 201 13.05 -11.98 -4.26
N ILE A 202 12.19 -11.07 -4.70
CA ILE A 202 11.10 -11.41 -5.64
C ILE A 202 11.63 -11.92 -6.98
N LEU A 203 12.58 -11.22 -7.59
CA LEU A 203 13.12 -11.62 -8.88
C LEU A 203 13.81 -12.97 -8.79
N PHE A 204 14.77 -13.10 -7.87
CA PHE A 204 15.60 -14.30 -7.82
C PHE A 204 14.84 -15.53 -7.34
N LEU A 205 13.95 -15.40 -6.36
CA LEU A 205 13.11 -16.51 -5.92
C LEU A 205 12.20 -17.01 -7.05
N THR A 206 11.62 -16.11 -7.85
CA THR A 206 10.79 -16.50 -9.01
C THR A 206 11.62 -17.23 -10.05
N ILE A 207 12.80 -16.71 -10.41
CA ILE A 207 13.68 -17.31 -11.42
C ILE A 207 14.19 -18.68 -10.95
N ILE A 208 14.70 -18.76 -9.72
CA ILE A 208 15.23 -20.01 -9.16
C ILE A 208 14.13 -21.09 -9.12
N ALA A 209 12.95 -20.76 -8.58
CA ALA A 209 11.84 -21.69 -8.52
C ALA A 209 11.40 -22.18 -9.90
N PHE A 210 11.34 -21.28 -10.87
CA PHE A 210 10.96 -21.64 -12.24
C PHE A 210 12.02 -22.53 -12.91
N CYS A 211 13.31 -22.21 -12.77
CA CYS A 211 14.40 -23.03 -13.29
C CYS A 211 14.44 -24.43 -12.66
N LEU A 212 14.24 -24.52 -11.34
CA LEU A 212 14.17 -25.80 -10.65
C LEU A 212 12.96 -26.63 -11.09
N LEU A 213 11.78 -26.00 -11.25
CA LEU A 213 10.57 -26.68 -11.72
C LEU A 213 10.74 -27.23 -13.13
N LYS A 214 11.42 -26.48 -14.01
CA LYS A 214 11.67 -26.88 -15.40
C LYS A 214 12.91 -27.77 -15.57
N LYS A 215 13.77 -27.86 -14.57
CA LYS A 215 15.11 -28.47 -14.66
C LYS A 215 15.93 -27.88 -15.81
N ASP A 216 15.72 -26.58 -16.09
CA ASP A 216 16.36 -25.86 -17.19
C ASP A 216 16.80 -24.47 -16.70
N PHE A 217 18.10 -24.20 -16.81
CA PHE A 217 18.73 -22.95 -16.41
C PHE A 217 19.00 -22.00 -17.59
N SER A 218 18.48 -22.30 -18.77
CA SER A 218 18.65 -21.48 -19.98
C SER A 218 18.06 -20.08 -19.82
N LEU A 219 17.05 -19.91 -18.95
CA LEU A 219 16.49 -18.61 -18.59
C LEU A 219 17.55 -17.65 -18.03
N ILE A 220 18.48 -18.15 -17.23
CA ILE A 220 19.56 -17.32 -16.65
C ILE A 220 20.45 -16.76 -17.77
N LYS A 221 20.79 -17.58 -18.78
CA LYS A 221 21.55 -17.11 -19.95
C LYS A 221 20.74 -16.09 -20.77
N SER A 222 19.43 -16.30 -20.90
CA SER A 222 18.53 -15.40 -21.63
C SER A 222 18.38 -14.03 -20.94
N LEU A 223 18.55 -13.95 -19.65
CA LEU A 223 18.55 -12.71 -18.85
C LEU A 223 19.83 -11.87 -19.05
N ASN A 224 20.87 -12.42 -19.67
CA ASN A 224 22.14 -11.74 -19.88
C ASN A 224 22.70 -11.09 -18.59
N PRO A 225 23.16 -11.88 -17.59
CA PRO A 225 23.53 -11.38 -16.26
C PRO A 225 24.63 -10.30 -16.28
N LEU A 226 25.57 -10.37 -17.23
CA LEU A 226 26.61 -9.36 -17.35
C LEU A 226 26.03 -7.97 -17.66
N LEU A 227 25.08 -7.91 -18.60
CA LEU A 227 24.31 -6.68 -18.88
C LEU A 227 23.58 -6.20 -17.63
N GLY A 228 23.00 -7.12 -16.86
CA GLY A 228 22.34 -6.81 -15.58
C GLY A 228 23.26 -6.17 -14.57
N ILE A 229 24.45 -6.74 -14.38
CA ILE A 229 25.47 -6.17 -13.47
C ILE A 229 25.83 -4.76 -13.90
N ILE A 230 26.09 -4.52 -15.19
CA ILE A 230 26.44 -3.20 -15.71
C ILE A 230 25.30 -2.21 -15.43
N ILE A 231 24.05 -2.56 -15.73
CA ILE A 231 22.89 -1.68 -15.49
C ILE A 231 22.76 -1.38 -13.99
N CYS A 232 22.87 -2.39 -13.13
CA CYS A 232 22.78 -2.18 -11.68
C CYS A 232 23.90 -1.26 -11.16
N LEU A 233 25.12 -1.45 -11.62
CA LEU A 233 26.26 -0.58 -11.27
C LEU A 233 26.01 0.86 -11.72
N VAL A 234 25.57 1.08 -12.95
CA VAL A 234 25.32 2.43 -13.49
C VAL A 234 24.18 3.12 -12.74
N VAL A 235 23.12 2.41 -12.35
CA VAL A 235 21.93 3.01 -11.72
C VAL A 235 22.10 3.19 -10.21
N ILE A 236 22.68 2.21 -9.52
CA ILE A 236 22.70 2.15 -8.04
C ILE A 236 23.98 2.80 -7.49
N LEU A 237 25.13 2.48 -8.08
CA LEU A 237 26.44 2.83 -7.53
C LEU A 237 26.67 4.33 -7.36
N PRO A 238 26.23 5.22 -8.29
CA PRO A 238 26.46 6.66 -8.13
C PRO A 238 25.88 7.21 -6.82
N TRP A 239 24.62 6.83 -6.50
CA TRP A 239 24.01 7.28 -5.25
C TRP A 239 24.65 6.61 -4.02
N VAL A 240 24.96 5.31 -4.10
CA VAL A 240 25.59 4.60 -2.97
C VAL A 240 26.95 5.20 -2.63
N LEU A 241 27.77 5.56 -3.61
CA LEU A 241 29.05 6.21 -3.37
C LEU A 241 28.85 7.61 -2.79
N ALA A 242 27.92 8.40 -3.34
CA ALA A 242 27.66 9.76 -2.87
C ALA A 242 27.14 9.78 -1.42
N ILE A 243 26.19 8.91 -1.05
CA ILE A 243 25.65 8.85 0.31
C ILE A 243 26.69 8.28 1.30
N ASN A 244 27.54 7.35 0.86
CA ASN A 244 28.61 6.81 1.69
C ASN A 244 29.64 7.90 2.03
N ASP A 245 30.03 8.68 1.04
CA ASP A 245 30.98 9.80 1.22
C ASP A 245 30.38 10.89 2.11
N SER A 246 29.17 11.37 1.80
CA SER A 246 28.53 12.46 2.53
C SER A 246 28.20 12.12 4.00
N THR A 247 27.98 10.84 4.32
CA THR A 247 27.66 10.39 5.68
C THR A 247 28.80 9.64 6.36
N GLN A 248 30.00 9.62 5.75
CA GLN A 248 31.17 8.87 6.25
C GLN A 248 30.85 7.41 6.61
N GLY A 249 30.04 6.74 5.77
CA GLY A 249 29.62 5.35 5.94
C GLY A 249 28.45 5.12 6.90
N LEU A 250 28.04 6.11 7.69
CA LEU A 250 27.01 5.98 8.72
C LEU A 250 25.65 5.53 8.16
N PHE A 251 25.28 6.02 6.96
CA PHE A 251 24.01 5.63 6.35
C PHE A 251 23.98 4.13 6.02
N LEU A 252 25.01 3.60 5.40
CA LEU A 252 25.08 2.18 4.99
C LEU A 252 25.14 1.26 6.22
N GLU A 253 25.91 1.64 7.24
CA GLU A 253 26.01 0.90 8.49
C GLU A 253 24.63 0.79 9.19
N LYS A 254 23.94 1.91 9.38
CA LYS A 254 22.59 1.93 9.97
C LYS A 254 21.57 1.18 9.12
N ALA A 255 21.59 1.34 7.79
CA ALA A 255 20.66 0.66 6.89
C ALA A 255 20.84 -0.87 6.93
N PHE A 256 22.08 -1.35 7.05
CA PHE A 256 22.37 -2.79 7.14
C PHE A 256 22.03 -3.35 8.53
N ASN A 257 22.51 -2.73 9.60
CA ASN A 257 22.36 -3.25 10.95
C ASN A 257 20.93 -3.04 11.48
N ASP A 258 20.40 -1.82 11.43
CA ASP A 258 19.15 -1.46 12.08
C ASP A 258 17.92 -1.83 11.26
N ASP A 259 17.95 -1.68 9.93
CA ASP A 259 16.76 -1.98 9.11
C ASP A 259 16.76 -3.43 8.61
N PHE A 260 17.89 -3.98 8.16
CA PHE A 260 17.90 -5.31 7.56
C PHE A 260 18.13 -6.43 8.57
N VAL A 261 19.24 -6.40 9.33
CA VAL A 261 19.61 -7.49 10.24
C VAL A 261 18.62 -7.64 11.40
N ASN A 262 18.18 -6.53 12.00
CA ASN A 262 17.24 -6.56 13.12
C ASN A 262 15.85 -7.08 12.72
N LYS A 263 15.39 -6.80 11.49
CA LYS A 263 14.11 -7.36 10.97
C LYS A 263 14.13 -8.87 10.78
N LEU A 264 15.31 -9.44 10.52
CA LEU A 264 15.48 -10.89 10.39
C LEU A 264 15.57 -11.59 11.75
N LYS A 265 16.09 -10.90 12.79
CA LYS A 265 16.31 -11.50 14.12
C LYS A 265 15.10 -11.42 15.03
N SER A 266 14.33 -10.34 14.98
CA SER A 266 13.23 -10.10 15.91
C SER A 266 12.08 -9.32 15.26
N GLY A 267 10.85 -9.49 15.80
CA GLY A 267 9.72 -8.64 15.43
C GLY A 267 9.98 -7.19 15.86
N GLN A 268 10.05 -6.27 14.90
CA GLN A 268 10.27 -4.85 15.18
C GLN A 268 8.97 -4.11 15.52
N GLU A 269 9.07 -3.08 16.35
CA GLU A 269 7.98 -2.15 16.71
C GLU A 269 6.68 -2.84 17.17
N GLY A 270 6.77 -4.03 17.80
CA GLY A 270 5.60 -4.78 18.27
C GLY A 270 4.84 -5.56 17.18
N HIS A 271 5.34 -5.63 15.95
CA HIS A 271 4.71 -6.33 14.83
C HIS A 271 5.17 -7.79 14.67
N GLY A 272 5.63 -8.44 15.72
CA GLY A 272 5.96 -9.87 15.71
C GLY A 272 4.69 -10.73 15.71
N ALA A 273 4.62 -11.73 14.81
CA ALA A 273 3.59 -12.74 14.83
C ALA A 273 4.13 -14.09 14.33
N TRP A 274 3.40 -15.15 14.61
CA TRP A 274 3.75 -16.52 14.25
C TRP A 274 3.64 -16.78 12.73
N PRO A 275 4.33 -17.77 12.17
CA PRO A 275 4.16 -18.21 10.80
C PRO A 275 2.72 -18.64 10.50
N GLY A 276 2.18 -18.21 9.35
CA GLY A 276 0.76 -18.39 8.99
C GLY A 276 -0.11 -17.14 9.20
N ALA A 277 0.42 -16.09 9.83
CA ALA A 277 -0.33 -14.87 10.07
C ALA A 277 -0.81 -14.20 8.78
N HIS A 278 0.02 -14.10 7.74
CA HIS A 278 -0.39 -13.52 6.46
C HIS A 278 -1.48 -14.36 5.78
N PHE A 279 -1.42 -15.69 5.91
CA PHE A 279 -2.47 -16.56 5.37
C PHE A 279 -3.81 -16.33 6.04
N LEU A 280 -3.84 -16.17 7.36
CA LEU A 280 -5.07 -15.84 8.09
C LEU A 280 -5.59 -14.43 7.80
N MET A 281 -4.72 -13.52 7.40
CA MET A 281 -5.12 -12.15 7.02
C MET A 281 -5.62 -12.05 5.57
N LEU A 282 -5.36 -13.05 4.70
CA LEU A 282 -5.79 -13.05 3.30
C LEU A 282 -7.28 -12.77 3.10
N PRO A 283 -8.20 -13.32 3.92
CA PRO A 283 -9.64 -13.04 3.80
C PRO A 283 -9.97 -11.54 3.82
N ILE A 284 -9.20 -10.76 4.56
CA ILE A 284 -9.37 -9.30 4.66
C ILE A 284 -8.51 -8.60 3.62
N THR A 285 -7.21 -8.91 3.56
CA THR A 285 -6.24 -8.15 2.75
C THR A 285 -6.51 -8.23 1.25
N LEU A 286 -7.05 -9.34 0.77
CA LEU A 286 -7.40 -9.53 -0.64
C LEU A 286 -8.91 -9.46 -0.92
N TRP A 287 -9.71 -8.95 0.02
CA TRP A 287 -11.13 -8.71 -0.25
C TRP A 287 -11.29 -7.71 -1.42
N PRO A 288 -12.25 -7.92 -2.38
CA PRO A 288 -13.29 -8.94 -2.45
C PRO A 288 -12.86 -10.24 -3.17
N ILE A 289 -11.60 -10.41 -3.53
CA ILE A 289 -11.08 -11.56 -4.29
C ILE A 289 -10.98 -12.82 -3.41
N ALA A 290 -10.79 -12.65 -2.11
CA ALA A 290 -10.40 -13.68 -1.17
C ALA A 290 -11.24 -14.97 -1.25
N ILE A 291 -12.56 -14.86 -1.40
CA ILE A 291 -13.49 -15.99 -1.52
C ILE A 291 -13.15 -16.94 -2.69
N PHE A 292 -12.45 -16.46 -3.72
CA PHE A 292 -12.08 -17.25 -4.90
C PHE A 292 -10.69 -17.90 -4.78
N ILE A 293 -9.91 -17.60 -3.73
CA ILE A 293 -8.56 -18.16 -3.52
C ILE A 293 -8.57 -19.70 -3.48
N PRO A 294 -9.48 -20.40 -2.76
CA PRO A 294 -9.48 -21.85 -2.77
C PRO A 294 -9.70 -22.46 -4.16
N GLY A 295 -10.49 -21.79 -5.01
CA GLY A 295 -10.66 -22.15 -6.41
C GLY A 295 -9.38 -22.01 -7.24
N SER A 296 -8.51 -21.05 -6.91
CA SER A 296 -7.23 -20.84 -7.60
C SER A 296 -6.26 -22.00 -7.42
N VAL A 297 -6.28 -22.67 -6.26
CA VAL A 297 -5.47 -23.85 -6.00
C VAL A 297 -5.88 -24.99 -6.95
N LEU A 298 -7.19 -25.24 -7.07
CA LEU A 298 -7.70 -26.25 -8.02
C LEU A 298 -7.38 -25.89 -9.46
N PHE A 299 -7.55 -24.62 -9.82
CA PHE A 299 -7.21 -24.14 -11.16
C PHE A 299 -5.74 -24.38 -11.47
N ALA A 300 -4.85 -24.07 -10.55
CA ALA A 300 -3.41 -24.27 -10.71
C ALA A 300 -3.05 -25.77 -10.85
N LEU A 301 -3.65 -26.64 -10.03
CA LEU A 301 -3.44 -28.09 -10.08
C LEU A 301 -3.94 -28.70 -11.40
N ASN A 302 -5.11 -28.29 -11.89
CA ASN A 302 -5.67 -28.77 -13.14
C ASN A 302 -4.92 -28.25 -14.38
N ASN A 303 -4.25 -27.10 -14.25
CA ASN A 303 -3.48 -26.48 -15.32
C ASN A 303 -1.97 -26.52 -15.05
N LYS A 304 -1.49 -27.52 -14.29
CA LYS A 304 -0.08 -27.65 -13.89
C LYS A 304 0.92 -27.74 -15.04
N THR A 305 0.47 -28.08 -16.26
CA THR A 305 1.30 -28.12 -17.47
C THR A 305 1.38 -26.78 -18.18
N ASN A 306 0.49 -25.84 -17.88
CA ASN A 306 0.50 -24.51 -18.49
C ASN A 306 1.66 -23.68 -17.93
N ILE A 307 2.54 -23.20 -18.83
CA ILE A 307 3.76 -22.49 -18.48
C ILE A 307 3.48 -21.17 -17.72
N VAL A 308 2.37 -20.48 -18.03
CA VAL A 308 2.00 -19.25 -17.36
C VAL A 308 1.52 -19.53 -15.93
N VAL A 309 0.72 -20.59 -15.73
CA VAL A 309 0.29 -21.02 -14.39
C VAL A 309 1.49 -21.43 -13.54
N GLN A 310 2.42 -22.21 -14.11
CA GLN A 310 3.67 -22.58 -13.44
C GLN A 310 4.47 -21.35 -13.00
N PHE A 311 4.60 -20.35 -13.88
CA PHE A 311 5.29 -19.11 -13.59
C PHE A 311 4.62 -18.34 -12.45
N LEU A 312 3.29 -18.18 -12.46
CA LEU A 312 2.55 -17.50 -11.40
C LEU A 312 2.71 -18.22 -10.05
N VAL A 313 2.71 -19.55 -10.03
CA VAL A 313 2.97 -20.33 -8.81
C VAL A 313 4.41 -20.14 -8.33
N CYS A 314 5.40 -20.14 -9.23
CA CYS A 314 6.80 -19.85 -8.89
C CYS A 314 7.02 -18.42 -8.39
N TRP A 315 6.18 -17.47 -8.78
CA TRP A 315 6.20 -16.12 -8.23
C TRP A 315 5.59 -16.08 -6.82
N ILE A 316 4.46 -16.78 -6.59
CA ILE A 316 3.74 -16.75 -5.30
C ILE A 316 4.48 -17.53 -4.22
N VAL A 317 4.74 -18.83 -4.46
CA VAL A 317 5.05 -19.78 -3.37
C VAL A 317 6.37 -19.47 -2.65
N PRO A 318 7.51 -19.27 -3.33
CA PRO A 318 8.77 -19.03 -2.62
C PRO A 318 8.77 -17.72 -1.84
N PHE A 319 8.16 -16.68 -2.41
CA PHE A 319 8.05 -15.39 -1.73
C PHE A 319 7.08 -15.45 -0.55
N TRP A 320 5.98 -16.19 -0.68
CA TRP A 320 5.06 -16.42 0.44
C TRP A 320 5.75 -17.13 1.61
N ILE A 321 6.53 -18.17 1.32
CA ILE A 321 7.31 -18.87 2.34
C ILE A 321 8.29 -17.90 3.02
N LEU A 322 8.97 -17.05 2.25
CA LEU A 322 9.89 -16.05 2.80
C LEU A 322 9.21 -15.12 3.80
N ILE A 323 8.07 -14.52 3.44
CA ILE A 323 7.36 -13.59 4.35
C ILE A 323 6.77 -14.29 5.58
N GLU A 324 6.47 -15.59 5.49
CA GLU A 324 6.02 -16.37 6.66
C GLU A 324 7.16 -16.77 7.59
N ILE A 325 8.40 -16.86 7.11
CA ILE A 325 9.58 -17.11 7.94
C ILE A 325 10.00 -15.84 8.69
N VAL A 326 9.92 -14.67 8.05
CA VAL A 326 10.33 -13.39 8.68
C VAL A 326 9.45 -13.10 9.91
N PRO A 327 10.02 -12.81 11.10
CA PRO A 327 9.23 -12.59 12.33
C PRO A 327 8.27 -11.40 12.27
N THR A 328 8.68 -10.30 11.64
CA THR A 328 7.84 -9.10 11.48
C THR A 328 6.73 -9.36 10.47
N LYS A 329 5.47 -9.17 10.87
CA LYS A 329 4.28 -9.38 10.04
C LYS A 329 3.52 -8.07 9.84
N LEU A 330 3.53 -7.56 8.62
CA LEU A 330 2.73 -6.40 8.23
C LEU A 330 1.78 -6.77 7.08
N PHE A 331 0.57 -6.21 7.11
CA PHE A 331 -0.49 -6.53 6.13
C PHE A 331 -0.03 -6.42 4.67
N HIS A 332 0.78 -5.42 4.36
CA HIS A 332 1.26 -5.13 3.01
C HIS A 332 2.45 -5.98 2.55
N TYR A 333 3.02 -6.84 3.41
CA TYR A 333 4.13 -7.70 2.98
C TYR A 333 3.72 -8.74 1.93
N SER A 334 2.46 -9.12 1.86
CA SER A 334 1.92 -9.99 0.81
C SER A 334 1.69 -9.27 -0.52
N LEU A 335 1.67 -7.92 -0.54
CA LEU A 335 1.35 -7.11 -1.72
C LEU A 335 2.12 -7.51 -2.99
N PRO A 336 3.44 -7.80 -2.96
CA PRO A 336 4.21 -8.19 -4.13
C PRO A 336 3.71 -9.42 -4.90
N VAL A 337 2.97 -10.30 -4.27
CA VAL A 337 2.42 -11.52 -4.91
C VAL A 337 0.90 -11.48 -5.11
N LEU A 338 0.22 -10.47 -4.57
CA LEU A 338 -1.23 -10.33 -4.76
C LEU A 338 -1.67 -10.27 -6.23
N PRO A 339 -0.92 -9.65 -7.18
CA PRO A 339 -1.27 -9.70 -8.59
C PRO A 339 -1.39 -11.12 -9.14
N ALA A 340 -0.41 -11.98 -8.84
CA ALA A 340 -0.43 -13.36 -9.30
C ALA A 340 -1.57 -14.17 -8.66
N ILE A 341 -1.83 -13.95 -7.36
CA ILE A 341 -2.96 -14.55 -6.65
C ILE A 341 -4.29 -14.08 -7.27
N ALA A 342 -4.45 -12.79 -7.56
CA ALA A 342 -5.66 -12.25 -8.17
C ALA A 342 -5.90 -12.84 -9.58
N ILE A 343 -4.86 -12.95 -10.41
CA ILE A 343 -4.96 -13.56 -11.74
C ILE A 343 -5.45 -15.00 -11.64
N LEU A 344 -4.88 -15.80 -10.74
CA LEU A 344 -5.30 -17.20 -10.56
C LEU A 344 -6.69 -17.29 -9.95
N SER A 345 -7.02 -16.47 -8.95
CA SER A 345 -8.29 -16.54 -8.21
C SER A 345 -9.48 -16.14 -9.07
N ILE A 346 -9.42 -14.97 -9.71
CA ILE A 346 -10.51 -14.52 -10.59
C ILE A 346 -10.53 -15.33 -11.89
N GLY A 347 -9.35 -15.72 -12.41
CA GLY A 347 -9.26 -16.62 -13.54
C GLY A 347 -9.93 -17.99 -13.26
N SER A 348 -9.79 -18.50 -12.03
CA SER A 348 -10.42 -19.76 -11.61
C SER A 348 -11.95 -19.70 -11.62
N LEU A 349 -12.55 -18.52 -11.41
CA LEU A 349 -14.01 -18.34 -11.41
C LEU A 349 -14.64 -18.82 -12.71
N PHE A 350 -13.98 -18.58 -13.85
CA PHE A 350 -14.46 -18.99 -15.17
C PHE A 350 -14.41 -20.51 -15.40
N HIS A 351 -13.66 -21.22 -14.59
CA HIS A 351 -13.47 -22.68 -14.69
C HIS A 351 -13.87 -23.42 -13.39
N PHE A 352 -14.48 -22.72 -12.41
CA PHE A 352 -14.64 -23.20 -11.05
C PHE A 352 -15.40 -24.54 -11.01
N LYS A 353 -16.53 -24.65 -11.70
CA LYS A 353 -17.33 -25.88 -11.71
C LYS A 353 -16.65 -27.04 -12.42
N SER A 354 -16.00 -26.80 -13.55
CA SER A 354 -15.23 -27.85 -14.24
C SER A 354 -14.09 -28.36 -13.36
N ASN A 355 -13.40 -27.44 -12.67
CA ASN A 355 -12.33 -27.79 -11.76
C ASN A 355 -12.83 -28.61 -10.56
N ILE A 356 -13.97 -28.23 -9.97
CA ILE A 356 -14.58 -28.98 -8.87
C ILE A 356 -15.10 -30.34 -9.36
N ASN A 357 -15.70 -30.41 -10.54
CA ASN A 357 -16.24 -31.67 -11.07
C ASN A 357 -15.14 -32.69 -11.37
N ASN A 358 -13.93 -32.27 -11.66
CA ASN A 358 -12.78 -33.15 -11.83
C ASN A 358 -12.29 -33.79 -10.52
N ILE A 359 -12.82 -33.37 -9.37
CA ILE A 359 -12.53 -33.99 -8.08
C ILE A 359 -13.50 -35.17 -7.88
N ASN A 360 -13.01 -36.39 -7.92
CA ASN A 360 -13.82 -37.59 -7.73
C ASN A 360 -14.39 -37.75 -6.32
N ASN A 361 -13.84 -37.03 -5.33
CA ASN A 361 -14.23 -37.13 -3.94
C ASN A 361 -15.18 -35.99 -3.52
N ASN A 362 -16.44 -36.32 -3.22
CA ASN A 362 -17.45 -35.36 -2.77
C ASN A 362 -17.08 -34.62 -1.47
N PHE A 363 -16.29 -35.25 -0.61
CA PHE A 363 -15.82 -34.64 0.63
C PHE A 363 -14.88 -33.45 0.35
N PHE A 364 -13.88 -33.62 -0.52
CA PHE A 364 -12.98 -32.54 -0.91
C PHE A 364 -13.70 -31.39 -1.63
N ARG A 365 -14.71 -31.70 -2.44
CA ARG A 365 -15.58 -30.67 -3.07
C ARG A 365 -16.23 -29.78 -2.02
N LYS A 366 -16.82 -30.38 -0.99
CA LYS A 366 -17.48 -29.64 0.10
C LYS A 366 -16.45 -28.80 0.88
N ILE A 367 -15.27 -29.36 1.20
CA ILE A 367 -14.20 -28.61 1.89
C ILE A 367 -13.86 -27.33 1.14
N ILE A 368 -13.65 -27.39 -0.18
CA ILE A 368 -13.28 -26.19 -0.96
C ILE A 368 -14.38 -25.14 -0.92
N ILE A 369 -15.65 -25.54 -1.01
CA ILE A 369 -16.77 -24.61 -0.90
C ILE A 369 -16.82 -23.99 0.48
N TYR A 370 -16.67 -24.77 1.56
CA TYR A 370 -16.67 -24.24 2.93
C TYR A 370 -15.49 -23.31 3.20
N VAL A 371 -14.30 -23.65 2.71
CA VAL A 371 -13.11 -22.79 2.83
C VAL A 371 -13.32 -21.48 2.03
N SER A 372 -13.94 -21.55 0.84
CA SER A 372 -14.30 -20.34 0.08
C SER A 372 -15.28 -19.45 0.86
N ILE A 373 -16.32 -20.03 1.47
CA ILE A 373 -17.27 -19.30 2.30
C ILE A 373 -16.54 -18.65 3.49
N PHE A 374 -15.66 -19.38 4.18
CA PHE A 374 -14.86 -18.87 5.28
C PHE A 374 -14.00 -17.67 4.85
N PHE A 375 -13.33 -17.76 3.69
CA PHE A 375 -12.58 -16.64 3.14
C PHE A 375 -13.46 -15.43 2.78
N GLY A 376 -14.70 -15.69 2.33
CA GLY A 376 -15.67 -14.63 2.05
C GLY A 376 -16.11 -13.85 3.30
N LEU A 377 -16.17 -14.51 4.46
CA LEU A 377 -16.50 -13.87 5.75
C LEU A 377 -15.50 -12.78 6.14
N GLY A 378 -14.25 -12.82 5.66
CA GLY A 378 -13.29 -11.77 5.90
C GLY A 378 -13.77 -10.38 5.51
N GLY A 379 -14.54 -10.26 4.42
CA GLY A 379 -15.17 -9.00 4.03
C GLY A 379 -16.25 -8.52 5.00
N VAL A 380 -17.06 -9.44 5.52
CA VAL A 380 -18.09 -9.10 6.52
C VAL A 380 -17.43 -8.66 7.84
N ILE A 381 -16.35 -9.33 8.24
CA ILE A 381 -15.55 -8.96 9.41
C ILE A 381 -14.94 -7.56 9.20
N LEU A 382 -14.40 -7.28 8.01
CA LEU A 382 -13.86 -5.96 7.66
C LEU A 382 -14.93 -4.87 7.78
N GLY A 383 -16.10 -5.08 7.18
CA GLY A 383 -17.22 -4.13 7.26
C GLY A 383 -17.71 -3.92 8.71
N GLY A 384 -17.81 -5.00 9.49
CA GLY A 384 -18.15 -4.94 10.92
C GLY A 384 -17.10 -4.19 11.75
N ALA A 385 -15.82 -4.39 11.46
CA ALA A 385 -14.73 -3.65 12.10
C ALA A 385 -14.81 -2.15 11.78
N ILE A 386 -15.05 -1.79 10.50
CA ILE A 386 -15.23 -0.37 10.11
C ILE A 386 -16.41 0.23 10.85
N LEU A 387 -17.55 -0.46 10.92
CA LEU A 387 -18.74 0.01 11.66
C LEU A 387 -18.42 0.23 13.14
N TYR A 388 -17.76 -0.73 13.78
CA TYR A 388 -17.39 -0.67 15.20
C TYR A 388 -16.42 0.49 15.47
N PHE A 389 -15.32 0.59 14.72
CA PHE A 389 -14.32 1.64 14.93
C PHE A 389 -14.85 3.03 14.56
N SER A 390 -15.67 3.12 13.50
CA SER A 390 -16.31 4.40 13.15
C SER A 390 -17.25 4.87 14.27
N SER A 391 -18.03 4.00 14.88
CA SER A 391 -18.89 4.36 16.01
C SER A 391 -18.07 4.74 17.26
N LYS A 392 -16.99 4.00 17.54
CA LYS A 392 -16.12 4.23 18.69
C LYS A 392 -15.38 5.57 18.64
N PHE A 393 -14.96 6.01 17.45
CA PHE A 393 -14.15 7.21 17.26
C PHE A 393 -14.92 8.40 16.69
N ASN A 394 -16.23 8.29 16.48
CA ASN A 394 -17.12 9.38 16.07
C ASN A 394 -17.58 10.19 17.30
N PHE A 395 -16.65 10.89 17.95
CA PHE A 395 -16.96 11.67 19.17
C PHE A 395 -17.86 12.87 18.91
N ASN A 396 -17.89 13.39 17.66
CA ASN A 396 -18.75 14.51 17.27
C ASN A 396 -20.16 14.07 16.86
N TYR A 397 -20.46 12.75 16.94
CA TYR A 397 -21.74 12.18 16.52
C TYR A 397 -22.14 12.58 15.09
N ASP A 398 -21.16 12.70 14.18
CA ASP A 398 -21.45 13.00 12.76
C ASP A 398 -22.28 11.87 12.15
N LEU A 399 -23.53 12.19 11.81
CA LEU A 399 -24.48 11.26 11.24
C LEU A 399 -23.99 10.71 9.90
N SER A 400 -23.22 11.48 9.12
CA SER A 400 -22.68 11.03 7.84
C SER A 400 -21.67 9.88 7.99
N ILE A 401 -20.87 9.86 9.07
CA ILE A 401 -19.96 8.76 9.39
C ILE A 401 -20.77 7.50 9.72
N THR A 402 -21.79 7.65 10.57
CA THR A 402 -22.64 6.53 11.00
C THR A 402 -23.37 5.90 9.80
N ILE A 403 -24.01 6.71 8.96
CA ILE A 403 -24.68 6.24 7.74
C ILE A 403 -23.68 5.60 6.79
N GLY A 404 -22.52 6.23 6.58
CA GLY A 404 -21.45 5.68 5.75
C GLY A 404 -20.98 4.31 6.22
N ALA A 405 -20.72 4.15 7.52
CA ALA A 405 -20.25 2.90 8.11
C ALA A 405 -21.31 1.77 8.03
N ILE A 406 -22.59 2.09 8.26
CA ILE A 406 -23.69 1.14 8.06
C ILE A 406 -23.77 0.72 6.58
N THR A 407 -23.70 1.69 5.66
CA THR A 407 -23.74 1.42 4.21
C THR A 407 -22.59 0.50 3.80
N VAL A 408 -21.37 0.77 4.27
CA VAL A 408 -20.17 -0.05 4.03
C VAL A 408 -20.38 -1.47 4.54
N PHE A 409 -20.91 -1.65 5.75
CA PHE A 409 -21.19 -2.96 6.30
C PHE A 409 -22.24 -3.74 5.47
N ILE A 410 -23.33 -3.09 5.06
CA ILE A 410 -24.35 -3.70 4.20
C ILE A 410 -23.73 -4.13 2.85
N ILE A 411 -22.89 -3.28 2.26
CA ILE A 411 -22.18 -3.60 1.01
C ILE A 411 -21.36 -4.88 1.14
N THR A 412 -20.62 -5.05 2.25
CA THR A 412 -19.82 -6.27 2.45
C THR A 412 -20.68 -7.54 2.55
N ILE A 413 -21.83 -7.46 3.19
CA ILE A 413 -22.81 -8.55 3.26
C ILE A 413 -23.37 -8.89 1.86
N ILE A 414 -23.74 -7.88 1.08
CA ILE A 414 -24.26 -8.09 -0.28
C ILE A 414 -23.18 -8.74 -1.16
N ILE A 415 -21.94 -8.25 -1.12
CA ILE A 415 -20.82 -8.82 -1.89
C ILE A 415 -20.58 -10.29 -1.48
N PHE A 416 -20.66 -10.60 -0.20
CA PHE A 416 -20.52 -11.97 0.30
C PHE A 416 -21.56 -12.91 -0.33
N PHE A 417 -22.84 -12.55 -0.29
CA PHE A 417 -23.90 -13.38 -0.89
C PHE A 417 -23.80 -13.48 -2.41
N LEU A 418 -23.49 -12.38 -3.09
CA LEU A 418 -23.27 -12.39 -4.55
C LEU A 418 -22.11 -13.33 -4.92
N SER A 419 -21.04 -13.33 -4.16
CA SER A 419 -19.88 -14.18 -4.39
C SER A 419 -20.21 -15.66 -4.16
N ILE A 420 -21.03 -15.99 -3.16
CA ILE A 420 -21.54 -17.36 -2.95
C ILE A 420 -22.40 -17.80 -4.15
N ILE A 421 -23.28 -16.93 -4.65
CA ILE A 421 -24.09 -17.23 -5.84
C ILE A 421 -23.20 -17.55 -7.04
N LEU A 422 -22.12 -16.80 -7.25
CA LEU A 422 -21.15 -17.07 -8.31
C LEU A 422 -20.49 -18.44 -8.16
N ILE A 423 -20.05 -18.81 -6.95
CA ILE A 423 -19.42 -20.10 -6.69
C ILE A 423 -20.40 -21.26 -6.96
N ILE A 424 -21.63 -21.16 -6.47
CA ILE A 424 -22.63 -22.22 -6.61
C ILE A 424 -23.13 -22.33 -8.06
N LYS A 425 -23.33 -21.20 -8.73
CA LYS A 425 -23.93 -21.14 -10.08
C LYS A 425 -22.93 -20.90 -11.21
N SER A 426 -21.63 -21.14 -10.98
CA SER A 426 -20.56 -20.88 -11.97
C SER A 426 -20.77 -21.57 -13.33
N GLU A 427 -21.49 -22.71 -13.38
CA GLU A 427 -21.82 -23.38 -14.65
C GLU A 427 -22.74 -22.56 -15.55
N ILE A 428 -23.73 -21.88 -14.95
CA ILE A 428 -24.70 -21.05 -15.67
C ILE A 428 -23.99 -19.80 -16.22
N TYR A 429 -22.97 -19.33 -15.51
CA TYR A 429 -22.13 -18.22 -15.93
C TYR A 429 -21.39 -18.53 -17.25
N ILE A 430 -20.81 -19.73 -17.36
CA ILE A 430 -20.04 -20.14 -18.55
C ILE A 430 -20.94 -20.26 -19.80
N LYS A 431 -22.18 -20.75 -19.63
CA LYS A 431 -23.10 -20.96 -20.75
C LYS A 431 -23.81 -19.70 -21.24
N GLN A 432 -23.57 -18.54 -20.62
CA GLN A 432 -24.19 -17.22 -20.94
C GLN A 432 -25.73 -17.23 -21.00
N ASN A 433 -26.39 -18.27 -20.48
CA ASN A 433 -27.84 -18.43 -20.59
C ASN A 433 -28.63 -17.56 -19.60
N ASN A 434 -27.96 -16.93 -18.62
CA ASN A 434 -28.61 -16.08 -17.63
C ASN A 434 -27.87 -14.73 -17.48
N LYS A 435 -28.46 -13.67 -18.01
CA LYS A 435 -27.89 -12.31 -17.99
C LYS A 435 -27.61 -11.79 -16.57
N PHE A 436 -28.44 -12.17 -15.59
CA PHE A 436 -28.25 -11.73 -14.20
C PHE A 436 -26.96 -12.29 -13.62
N ILE A 437 -26.72 -13.61 -13.72
CA ILE A 437 -25.51 -14.25 -13.20
C ILE A 437 -24.25 -13.75 -13.92
N TYR A 438 -24.37 -13.47 -15.22
CA TYR A 438 -23.29 -12.91 -16.03
C TYR A 438 -22.83 -11.53 -15.54
N ASN A 439 -23.75 -10.73 -14.99
CA ASN A 439 -23.46 -9.37 -14.51
C ASN A 439 -23.01 -9.31 -13.04
N ILE A 440 -23.09 -10.40 -12.27
CA ILE A 440 -22.71 -10.39 -10.85
C ILE A 440 -21.26 -9.93 -10.61
N PRO A 441 -20.22 -10.34 -11.37
CA PRO A 441 -18.86 -9.84 -11.18
C PRO A 441 -18.75 -8.33 -11.27
N PHE A 442 -19.47 -7.71 -12.22
CA PHE A 442 -19.49 -6.25 -12.37
C PHE A 442 -20.17 -5.56 -11.19
N LEU A 443 -21.26 -6.16 -10.69
CA LEU A 443 -21.95 -5.65 -9.51
C LEU A 443 -21.07 -5.74 -8.25
N ILE A 444 -20.32 -6.83 -8.06
CA ILE A 444 -19.36 -6.95 -6.96
C ILE A 444 -18.30 -5.88 -7.04
N VAL A 445 -17.68 -5.68 -8.21
CA VAL A 445 -16.66 -4.64 -8.40
C VAL A 445 -17.24 -3.25 -8.17
N PHE A 446 -18.42 -2.96 -8.70
CA PHE A 446 -19.11 -1.68 -8.49
C PHE A 446 -19.30 -1.41 -6.99
N LEU A 447 -19.85 -2.36 -6.25
CA LEU A 447 -20.08 -2.24 -4.82
C LEU A 447 -18.75 -2.12 -4.04
N ALA A 448 -17.71 -2.89 -4.40
CA ALA A 448 -16.40 -2.77 -3.78
C ALA A 448 -15.74 -1.40 -4.06
N THR A 449 -15.94 -0.85 -5.25
CA THR A 449 -15.45 0.49 -5.57
C THR A 449 -16.18 1.57 -4.76
N ILE A 450 -17.52 1.48 -4.63
CA ILE A 450 -18.31 2.37 -3.78
C ILE A 450 -17.90 2.25 -2.30
N PHE A 451 -17.68 1.02 -1.81
CA PHE A 451 -17.12 0.76 -0.49
C PHE A 451 -15.82 1.55 -0.27
N ASN A 452 -14.88 1.48 -1.21
CA ASN A 452 -13.61 2.18 -1.12
C ASN A 452 -13.80 3.72 -1.14
N ILE A 453 -14.64 4.25 -2.04
CA ILE A 453 -14.92 5.69 -2.09
C ILE A 453 -15.53 6.18 -0.77
N ILE A 454 -16.51 5.46 -0.22
CA ILE A 454 -17.14 5.84 1.06
C ILE A 454 -16.10 5.88 2.19
N ASN A 455 -15.23 4.87 2.26
CA ASN A 455 -14.21 4.82 3.32
C ASN A 455 -13.19 5.95 3.18
N PHE A 456 -12.56 6.11 2.01
CA PHE A 456 -11.45 7.05 1.84
C PHE A 456 -11.89 8.50 1.71
N GLN A 457 -13.11 8.77 1.19
CA GLN A 457 -13.60 10.14 1.01
C GLN A 457 -14.44 10.63 2.19
N PHE A 458 -15.26 9.75 2.81
CA PHE A 458 -16.30 10.21 3.73
C PHE A 458 -16.12 9.73 5.17
N ILE A 459 -15.56 8.53 5.41
CA ILE A 459 -15.41 8.00 6.76
C ILE A 459 -14.06 8.39 7.36
N LEU A 460 -12.96 7.87 6.80
CA LEU A 460 -11.63 8.03 7.36
C LEU A 460 -11.21 9.49 7.58
N PRO A 461 -11.41 10.44 6.61
CA PRO A 461 -10.97 11.83 6.81
C PRO A 461 -11.71 12.58 7.91
N LYS A 462 -12.92 12.13 8.29
CA LYS A 462 -13.78 12.78 9.29
C LYS A 462 -13.62 12.21 10.70
N LEU A 463 -12.90 11.12 10.88
CA LEU A 463 -12.59 10.56 12.19
C LEU A 463 -11.49 11.37 12.89
N ASP A 464 -11.75 12.65 13.15
CA ASP A 464 -10.77 13.63 13.64
C ASP A 464 -10.02 13.17 14.90
N TYR A 465 -10.69 12.40 15.75
CA TYR A 465 -10.09 11.85 16.96
C TYR A 465 -8.88 10.94 16.70
N LEU A 466 -8.78 10.36 15.51
CA LEU A 466 -7.64 9.54 15.06
C LEU A 466 -6.46 10.37 14.55
N TYR A 467 -6.63 11.70 14.44
CA TYR A 467 -5.62 12.59 13.86
C TYR A 467 -5.29 13.78 14.77
N PRO A 468 -4.67 13.54 15.96
CA PRO A 468 -4.32 14.62 16.89
C PRO A 468 -3.51 15.73 16.24
N SER A 469 -2.57 15.40 15.36
CA SER A 469 -1.75 16.37 14.63
C SER A 469 -2.57 17.34 13.77
N LYS A 470 -3.65 16.85 13.11
CA LYS A 470 -4.60 17.70 12.37
C LYS A 470 -5.37 18.63 13.30
N LEU A 471 -5.79 18.13 14.47
CA LEU A 471 -6.48 18.95 15.46
C LEU A 471 -5.58 20.05 16.02
N ILE A 472 -4.30 19.73 16.30
CA ILE A 472 -3.29 20.71 16.71
C ILE A 472 -3.12 21.78 15.64
N LEU A 473 -2.90 21.38 14.36
CA LEU A 473 -2.75 22.33 13.26
C LEU A 473 -3.93 23.29 13.16
N ASN A 474 -5.17 22.77 13.24
CA ASN A 474 -6.38 23.58 13.13
C ASN A 474 -6.46 24.63 14.25
N LYS A 475 -5.97 24.32 15.45
CA LYS A 475 -5.94 25.25 16.59
C LYS A 475 -4.81 26.27 16.50
N ILE A 476 -3.66 25.87 16.00
CA ILE A 476 -2.48 26.74 15.91
C ILE A 476 -2.57 27.72 14.75
N LYS A 477 -3.27 27.39 13.65
CA LYS A 477 -3.40 28.25 12.46
C LYS A 477 -3.90 29.66 12.78
N ASP A 478 -4.81 29.78 13.72
CA ASP A 478 -5.43 31.06 14.11
C ASP A 478 -4.51 31.88 15.02
N ILE A 479 -3.56 31.20 15.69
CA ILE A 479 -2.68 31.80 16.71
C ILE A 479 -1.44 32.46 16.10
N LYS A 480 -0.91 31.91 14.99
CA LYS A 480 0.31 32.38 14.31
C LYS A 480 1.50 32.60 15.26
N PRO A 481 1.98 31.56 15.95
CA PRO A 481 3.11 31.67 16.86
C PRO A 481 4.41 31.96 16.11
N ASP A 482 5.40 32.54 16.80
CA ASP A 482 6.75 32.74 16.25
C ASP A 482 7.49 31.40 16.14
N ALA A 483 7.33 30.52 17.13
CA ALA A 483 7.88 29.17 17.11
C ALA A 483 7.04 28.18 17.96
N ILE A 484 7.22 26.88 17.68
CA ILE A 484 6.48 25.79 18.32
C ILE A 484 7.48 24.75 18.81
N ALA A 485 7.34 24.34 20.09
CA ALA A 485 8.06 23.21 20.64
C ALA A 485 7.09 22.17 21.21
N ILE A 486 7.46 20.90 21.16
CA ILE A 486 6.61 19.81 21.64
C ILE A 486 7.40 18.79 22.44
N THR A 487 6.77 18.28 23.51
CA THR A 487 7.29 17.16 24.30
C THR A 487 6.25 16.05 24.48
N GLY A 488 6.72 14.80 24.51
CA GLY A 488 5.88 13.59 24.66
C GLY A 488 5.28 13.08 23.35
N TYR A 489 4.53 13.92 22.64
CA TYR A 489 3.89 13.58 21.37
C TYR A 489 4.80 13.91 20.17
N HIS A 490 5.76 13.04 19.88
CA HIS A 490 6.74 13.22 18.80
C HIS A 490 6.31 12.48 17.51
N GLU A 491 5.10 12.78 16.99
CA GLU A 491 4.61 12.09 15.80
C GLU A 491 5.00 12.82 14.51
N PRO A 492 5.48 12.10 13.49
CA PRO A 492 5.94 12.67 12.22
C PRO A 492 4.86 13.43 11.45
N SER A 493 3.59 13.07 11.62
CA SER A 493 2.47 13.78 11.00
C SER A 493 2.38 15.23 11.46
N LEU A 494 2.73 15.53 12.72
CA LEU A 494 2.77 16.89 13.24
C LEU A 494 3.92 17.68 12.58
N VAL A 495 5.11 17.09 12.49
CA VAL A 495 6.27 17.71 11.83
C VAL A 495 5.92 18.06 10.38
N PHE A 496 5.29 17.12 9.65
CA PHE A 496 4.87 17.36 8.27
C PHE A 496 3.82 18.49 8.17
N LEU A 497 2.79 18.48 9.02
CA LEU A 497 1.71 19.46 8.98
C LEU A 497 2.16 20.86 9.38
N LEU A 498 3.19 20.97 10.23
CA LEU A 498 3.83 22.23 10.62
C LEU A 498 5.05 22.59 9.74
N ASN A 499 5.14 22.04 8.54
CA ASN A 499 6.20 22.31 7.56
C ASN A 499 7.64 22.07 8.04
N GLY A 500 7.83 21.23 9.06
CA GLY A 500 9.12 21.02 9.71
C GLY A 500 9.45 22.06 10.81
N GLU A 501 8.63 23.08 10.98
CA GLU A 501 8.82 24.20 11.91
C GLU A 501 8.33 23.87 13.34
N VAL A 502 8.78 22.73 13.87
CA VAL A 502 8.48 22.29 15.24
C VAL A 502 9.72 21.66 15.87
N LEU A 503 10.03 22.10 17.09
CA LEU A 503 11.13 21.54 17.88
C LEU A 503 10.59 20.34 18.69
N LEU A 504 11.14 19.15 18.42
CA LEU A 504 10.86 17.94 19.20
C LEU A 504 11.86 17.89 20.35
N SER A 505 11.39 18.13 21.58
CA SER A 505 12.28 18.43 22.68
C SER A 505 11.86 17.71 23.97
N SER A 506 12.75 17.69 24.97
CA SER A 506 12.47 17.24 26.32
C SER A 506 11.54 18.23 27.05
N PRO A 507 10.86 17.82 28.15
CA PRO A 507 10.04 18.72 28.97
C PRO A 507 10.82 19.96 29.46
N GLN A 508 12.09 19.76 29.82
CA GLN A 508 12.98 20.84 30.26
C GLN A 508 13.27 21.86 29.15
N GLU A 509 13.61 21.39 27.95
CA GLU A 509 13.89 22.26 26.81
C GLU A 509 12.65 23.06 26.39
N VAL A 510 11.44 22.43 26.42
CA VAL A 510 10.19 23.13 26.13
C VAL A 510 9.89 24.20 27.20
N ALA A 511 10.18 23.94 28.48
CA ALA A 511 10.00 24.92 29.55
C ALA A 511 10.93 26.13 29.37
N ILE A 512 12.21 25.91 29.03
CA ILE A 512 13.18 26.98 28.75
C ILE A 512 12.74 27.76 27.50
N PHE A 513 12.37 27.07 26.42
CA PHE A 513 11.87 27.67 25.18
C PHE A 513 10.66 28.59 25.42
N MET A 514 9.74 28.19 26.30
CA MET A 514 8.57 28.99 26.69
C MET A 514 8.96 30.19 27.54
N ALA A 515 9.98 30.09 28.39
CA ALA A 515 10.45 31.19 29.21
C ALA A 515 11.16 32.28 28.39
N GLU A 516 11.86 31.92 27.33
CA GLU A 516 12.65 32.84 26.51
C GLU A 516 11.80 33.62 25.48
N GLY A 517 10.73 33.01 24.93
CA GLY A 517 9.93 33.55 23.83
C GLY A 517 8.57 34.08 24.23
N LYS A 518 8.23 35.33 23.81
CA LYS A 518 6.94 35.95 24.15
C LYS A 518 5.74 35.43 23.37
N ASN A 519 5.95 34.92 22.17
CA ASN A 519 4.91 34.44 21.24
C ASN A 519 5.10 32.96 20.87
N ASN A 520 5.75 32.20 21.74
CA ASN A 520 6.01 30.78 21.55
C ASN A 520 4.81 29.94 22.03
N ILE A 521 4.63 28.79 21.39
CA ILE A 521 3.68 27.75 21.82
C ILE A 521 4.43 26.51 22.27
N GLY A 522 4.08 26.03 23.47
CA GLY A 522 4.49 24.74 24.00
C GLY A 522 3.36 23.71 23.88
N LEU A 523 3.64 22.58 23.27
CA LEU A 523 2.73 21.45 23.18
C LEU A 523 3.24 20.34 24.12
N VAL A 524 2.43 19.95 25.09
CA VAL A 524 2.86 19.00 26.13
C VAL A 524 1.87 17.85 26.26
N GLU A 525 2.32 16.61 25.97
CA GLU A 525 1.51 15.40 26.22
C GLU A 525 1.35 15.15 27.74
N ASP A 526 0.21 14.64 28.16
CA ASP A 526 -0.14 14.35 29.56
C ASP A 526 0.99 13.64 30.34
N ASP A 527 1.68 12.71 29.70
CA ASP A 527 2.78 11.94 30.31
C ASP A 527 3.99 12.82 30.71
N ALA A 528 4.20 13.94 30.01
CA ALA A 528 5.30 14.90 30.25
C ALA A 528 4.85 16.14 31.07
N LEU A 529 3.54 16.26 31.34
CA LEU A 529 2.94 17.49 31.88
C LEU A 529 3.50 17.88 33.26
N LYS A 530 3.62 16.90 34.15
CA LYS A 530 4.08 17.16 35.54
C LYS A 530 5.50 17.74 35.53
N GLU A 531 6.43 17.09 34.83
CA GLU A 531 7.82 17.51 34.75
C GLU A 531 7.92 18.92 34.13
N PHE A 532 7.23 19.15 33.01
CA PHE A 532 7.17 20.47 32.38
C PHE A 532 6.68 21.59 33.32
N LEU A 533 5.61 21.35 34.05
CA LEU A 533 5.04 22.35 34.98
C LEU A 533 5.96 22.62 36.17
N ASP A 534 6.62 21.63 36.73
CA ASP A 534 7.55 21.77 37.83
C ASP A 534 8.76 22.63 37.40
N ILE A 535 9.35 22.35 36.27
CA ILE A 535 10.48 23.15 35.73
C ILE A 535 10.03 24.57 35.34
N SER A 536 8.82 24.72 34.76
CA SER A 536 8.30 26.04 34.40
C SER A 536 8.09 26.94 35.61
N LYS A 537 7.71 26.37 36.78
CA LYS A 537 7.64 27.08 38.06
C LYS A 537 9.01 27.54 38.57
N GLU A 538 10.01 26.66 38.48
CA GLU A 538 11.40 26.99 38.86
C GLU A 538 11.96 28.15 38.02
N LEU A 539 11.60 28.18 36.72
CA LEU A 539 11.99 29.24 35.79
C LEU A 539 11.15 30.53 35.94
N ASN A 540 10.18 30.59 36.87
CA ASN A 540 9.23 31.69 37.03
C ASN A 540 8.53 32.10 35.72
N SER A 541 8.33 31.15 34.81
CA SER A 541 7.71 31.42 33.51
C SER A 541 6.18 31.61 33.67
N SER A 542 5.67 32.73 33.14
CA SER A 542 4.24 33.06 33.16
C SER A 542 3.52 32.36 31.99
N ILE A 543 3.30 31.07 32.13
CA ILE A 543 2.59 30.23 31.14
C ILE A 543 1.14 30.02 31.57
N ARG A 544 0.25 29.89 30.59
CA ARG A 544 -1.14 29.45 30.80
C ARG A 544 -1.51 28.32 29.84
N THR A 545 -2.37 27.42 30.30
CA THR A 545 -2.99 26.43 29.40
C THR A 545 -4.09 27.14 28.60
N ASP A 546 -4.00 27.08 27.28
CA ASP A 546 -5.02 27.64 26.41
C ASP A 546 -6.11 26.60 26.09
N GLU A 547 -5.72 25.40 25.69
CA GLU A 547 -6.64 24.32 25.30
C GLU A 547 -6.00 22.95 25.52
N VAL A 548 -6.84 21.91 25.59
CA VAL A 548 -6.41 20.50 25.66
C VAL A 548 -7.02 19.73 24.53
N ILE A 549 -6.18 19.22 23.65
CA ILE A 549 -6.57 18.37 22.53
C ILE A 549 -6.58 16.92 22.99
N LYS A 550 -7.72 16.26 22.78
CA LYS A 550 -7.89 14.83 23.05
C LYS A 550 -7.92 14.07 21.75
N GLY A 551 -7.20 12.94 21.67
CA GLY A 551 -7.19 12.11 20.48
C GLY A 551 -6.70 10.69 20.76
N TYR A 552 -6.55 9.91 19.69
CA TYR A 552 -6.02 8.56 19.71
C TYR A 552 -4.80 8.46 18.82
N ASN A 553 -3.66 8.13 19.40
CA ASN A 553 -2.44 7.87 18.66
C ASN A 553 -2.49 6.45 18.10
N ILE A 554 -2.80 6.33 16.81
CA ILE A 554 -2.91 5.03 16.12
C ILE A 554 -1.58 4.27 16.18
N ALA A 555 -0.45 4.96 16.01
CA ALA A 555 0.87 4.35 15.98
C ALA A 555 1.29 3.74 17.32
N LYS A 556 0.88 4.34 18.44
CA LYS A 556 1.15 3.85 19.79
C LYS A 556 -0.01 3.05 20.39
N GLY A 557 -1.18 3.04 19.76
CA GLY A 557 -2.37 2.32 20.24
C GLY A 557 -2.95 2.89 21.54
N LYS A 558 -2.73 4.19 21.86
CA LYS A 558 -3.16 4.81 23.12
C LYS A 558 -3.92 6.12 22.92
N HIS A 559 -4.80 6.43 23.87
CA HIS A 559 -5.39 7.76 23.98
C HIS A 559 -4.33 8.77 24.39
N VAL A 560 -4.39 9.96 23.80
CA VAL A 560 -3.47 11.06 24.10
C VAL A 560 -4.23 12.32 24.46
N LYS A 561 -3.65 13.11 25.37
CA LYS A 561 -4.07 14.47 25.68
C LYS A 561 -2.86 15.37 25.51
N ILE A 562 -3.02 16.41 24.72
CA ILE A 562 -1.96 17.35 24.39
C ILE A 562 -2.42 18.74 24.84
N HIS A 563 -1.69 19.30 25.78
CA HIS A 563 -1.94 20.62 26.34
C HIS A 563 -1.24 21.66 25.50
N ILE A 564 -1.96 22.70 25.08
CA ILE A 564 -1.41 23.86 24.39
C ILE A 564 -1.13 24.94 25.44
N PHE A 565 0.13 25.30 25.59
CA PHE A 565 0.58 26.35 26.47
C PHE A 565 0.96 27.60 25.66
N LYS A 566 0.51 28.77 26.20
CA LYS A 566 0.88 30.10 25.73
C LYS A 566 1.54 30.88 26.84
N ASN A 567 2.39 31.83 26.49
CA ASN A 567 2.89 32.79 27.45
C ASN A 567 1.76 33.79 27.82
N GLN A 568 1.67 34.27 29.06
CA GLN A 568 0.63 35.20 29.48
C GLN A 568 0.64 36.55 28.75
N THR A 569 1.77 36.92 28.16
CA THR A 569 1.94 38.15 27.36
C THR A 569 1.45 38.00 25.91
N PHE A 570 0.96 36.82 25.52
CA PHE A 570 0.56 36.49 24.14
C PHE A 570 -0.65 37.34 23.64
N ASP A 571 -1.62 37.66 24.52
CA ASP A 571 -2.85 38.37 24.13
C ASP A 571 -2.74 39.92 24.22
N LEU A 572 -1.57 40.48 24.53
CA LEU A 572 -1.36 41.92 24.64
C LEU A 572 -0.99 42.60 23.30
N ARG A 573 -1.13 41.87 22.17
CA ARG A 573 -0.98 42.35 20.80
C ARG A 573 -2.28 42.10 20.05
#